data_a3cb887ac6b303068cf1d609bf5cdd04
#
_entry.id   a3cb887ac6b303068cf1d609bf5cdd04
#
_cell.length_a   1.000
_cell.length_b   1.000
_cell.length_c   1.000
_cell.angle_alpha   90.00
_cell.angle_beta   90.00
_cell.angle_gamma   90.00
#
_symmetry.space_group_name_H-M   'P 1'
#
loop_
_entity.id
_entity.type
_entity.pdbx_description
1 polymer ?
#
loop_
_entity_poly.entity_id
_entity_poly.type
_entity_poly.pdbx_seq_one_letter_code
_entity_poly.pdbx_strand_id
1 'polypeptide(L)' 'MSTSFRRTLARVMTMQVVALVLLWLLQAHYTP' A
#
# COMPACT_ATOMS: atom_id res chain seq x y z
N MET A 1 -3.59 -14.28 -19.96
CA MET A 1 -3.03 -13.24 -19.11
C MET A 1 -1.62 -13.55 -18.72
N SER A 2 -0.75 -12.61 -18.89
CA SER A 2 0.64 -12.82 -18.58
C SER A 2 0.89 -12.68 -17.08
N THR A 3 1.84 -13.44 -16.59
CA THR A 3 2.25 -13.38 -15.20
C THR A 3 2.75 -11.98 -14.84
N SER A 4 3.29 -11.26 -15.82
CA SER A 4 3.80 -9.91 -15.61
C SER A 4 2.72 -8.94 -15.16
N PHE A 5 1.54 -9.03 -15.78
CA PHE A 5 0.43 -8.15 -15.44
C PHE A 5 -0.01 -8.37 -13.99
N ARG A 6 -0.12 -9.63 -13.61
CA ARG A 6 -0.54 -9.98 -12.26
C ARG A 6 0.47 -9.52 -11.22
N ARG A 7 1.74 -9.65 -11.56
CA ARG A 7 2.82 -9.24 -10.68
C ARG A 7 2.82 -7.72 -10.46
N THR A 8 2.63 -6.98 -11.55
CA THR A 8 2.55 -5.53 -11.48
C THR A 8 1.36 -5.08 -10.67
N LEU A 9 0.22 -5.72 -10.88
CA LEU A 9 -0.99 -5.39 -10.14
C LEU A 9 -0.81 -5.63 -8.63
N ALA A 10 -0.25 -6.78 -8.28
CA ALA A 10 0.00 -7.11 -6.88
C ALA A 10 0.95 -6.11 -6.24
N ARG A 11 1.97 -5.69 -6.98
CA ARG A 11 2.94 -4.72 -6.49
C ARG A 11 2.29 -3.37 -6.20
N VAL A 12 1.47 -2.90 -7.14
CA VAL A 12 0.79 -1.62 -6.98
C VAL A 12 -0.16 -1.66 -5.78
N MET A 13 -0.91 -2.74 -5.67
CA MET A 13 -1.84 -2.90 -4.56
C MET A 13 -1.10 -2.94 -3.22
N THR A 14 0.00 -3.66 -3.17
CA THR A 14 0.80 -3.75 -1.94
C THR A 14 1.33 -2.39 -1.54
N MET A 15 1.83 -1.62 -2.51
CA MET A 15 2.35 -0.28 -2.22
C MET A 15 1.26 0.63 -1.69
N GLN A 16 0.06 0.54 -2.23
CA GLN A 16 -1.05 1.36 -1.77
C GLN A 16 -1.46 0.99 -0.35
N VAL A 17 -1.53 -0.29 -0.05
CA VAL A 17 -1.87 -0.75 1.29
C VAL A 17 -0.83 -0.28 2.29
N VAL A 18 0.44 -0.40 1.94
CA VAL A 18 1.53 0.04 2.82
C VAL A 18 1.43 1.55 3.07
N ALA A 19 1.17 2.32 2.02
CA ALA A 19 1.04 3.77 2.16
C ALA A 19 -0.13 4.15 3.07
N LEU A 20 -1.26 3.46 2.94
CA LEU A 20 -2.42 3.71 3.77
C LEU A 20 -2.15 3.36 5.23
N VAL A 21 -1.49 2.23 5.47
CA VAL A 21 -1.15 1.80 6.82
C VAL A 21 -0.19 2.80 7.47
N LEU A 22 0.81 3.25 6.72
CA LEU A 22 1.75 4.24 7.22
C LEU A 22 1.06 5.55 7.55
N LEU A 23 0.17 6.00 6.69
CA LEU A 23 -0.57 7.22 6.93
C LEU A 23 -1.43 7.10 8.19
N TRP A 24 -2.08 5.97 8.33
CA TRP A 24 -2.91 5.70 9.51
C TRP A 24 -2.09 5.71 10.79
N LEU A 25 -0.95 5.05 10.75
CA LEU A 25 -0.05 5.01 11.91
C LEU A 25 0.46 6.41 12.27
N LEU A 26 0.80 7.20 11.26
CA LEU A 26 1.24 8.56 11.48
C LEU A 26 0.17 9.39 12.15
N GLN A 27 -1.07 9.27 11.69
CA GLN A 27 -2.17 10.01 12.28
C GLN A 27 -2.40 9.55 13.74
N ALA A 28 -2.31 8.27 13.99
CA ALA A 28 -2.53 7.74 15.33
C ALA A 28 -1.45 8.20 16.30
N HIS A 29 -0.22 8.38 15.82
CA HIS A 29 0.90 8.79 16.68
C HIS A 29 1.08 10.30 16.78
N TYR A 30 0.80 11.01 15.70
CA TYR A 30 1.09 12.44 15.62
C TYR A 30 -0.12 13.33 15.86
N THR A 31 -1.32 12.78 15.73
CA THR A 31 -2.50 13.58 16.00
C THR A 31 -2.79 13.56 17.50
N PRO A 32 -2.94 14.70 18.10
CA PRO A 32 -3.29 14.81 19.53
C PRO A 32 -4.67 14.24 19.84
#